data_980ca08087e4f1fdf69083f27d4a3111
#
_entry.id   980ca08087e4f1fdf69083f27d4a3111
#
_cell.length_a   1.000
_cell.length_b   1.000
_cell.length_c   1.000
_cell.angle_alpha   90.00
_cell.angle_beta   90.00
_cell.angle_gamma   90.00
#
_symmetry.space_group_name_H-M   'P 1'
#
loop_
_entity.id
_entity.type
_entity.pdbx_description
1 polymer ?
#
loop_
_entity_poly.entity_id
_entity_poly.type
_entity_poly.pdbx_seq_one_letter_code
_entity_poly.pdbx_strand_id
1 'polypeptide(L)'
;MISCFSDTMSAVRHLVRAFACQTCVLLLVVAQTGCVSAPPPQLQTFVPDQWRAPVQAASKGTSAAVSVPATDPDAPHGGSVPQLLDWWRAWNDPLLTDLIATAQNVSPTLASAAARIAQARVGATNATAAMLPTLGVQASVSRGPMTQQPFIGVIANSHSVGGQLQWEIDLFGGLNHARKAADARLNAAQALWHDARVSLAADVASQYFSLRACQRGLDIMQADAVSQQETARLTAHLERAGFAAPATLALAQAGAAQALAQRDLLQAQCTAAIKAMAALTAVDEEVLQQRLQPPVDAWPSSLVVESIPAQVLAQRPDVYAAAQALAAASGDVGYSRAQRLPH
;
A
#
# COMPACT_ATOMS: atom_id res chain seq x y z
N MET A 1 -34.84 16.48 -80.14
CA MET A 1 -34.57 17.39 -79.05
C MET A 1 -34.57 16.69 -77.64
N ILE A 2 -34.68 15.35 -77.59
CA ILE A 2 -34.78 14.57 -76.32
C ILE A 2 -33.43 13.91 -75.91
N SER A 3 -32.47 13.80 -76.84
CA SER A 3 -31.18 13.15 -76.56
C SER A 3 -30.18 14.00 -75.77
N CYS A 4 -30.27 15.33 -75.82
CA CYS A 4 -29.31 16.21 -75.16
C CYS A 4 -29.61 16.41 -73.60
N PHE A 5 -30.79 16.02 -73.09
CA PHE A 5 -31.18 16.17 -71.73
C PHE A 5 -30.73 15.01 -70.81
N SER A 6 -30.44 13.83 -71.45
CA SER A 6 -30.00 12.64 -70.72
C SER A 6 -28.49 12.74 -70.33
N ASP A 7 -27.65 13.34 -71.16
CA ASP A 7 -26.23 13.47 -70.91
C ASP A 7 -25.88 14.50 -69.82
N THR A 8 -26.64 15.59 -69.74
CA THR A 8 -26.44 16.61 -68.71
C THR A 8 -26.81 16.10 -67.32
N MET A 9 -27.84 15.26 -67.17
CA MET A 9 -28.20 14.64 -65.90
C MET A 9 -27.19 13.60 -65.41
N SER A 10 -26.53 12.89 -66.32
CA SER A 10 -25.45 11.95 -66.03
C SER A 10 -24.20 12.69 -65.55
N ALA A 11 -23.80 13.77 -66.15
CA ALA A 11 -22.66 14.60 -65.80
C ALA A 11 -22.84 15.24 -64.38
N VAL A 12 -24.06 15.73 -64.07
CA VAL A 12 -24.38 16.31 -62.74
C VAL A 12 -24.31 15.23 -61.64
N ARG A 13 -24.79 14.01 -61.91
CA ARG A 13 -24.69 12.90 -60.97
C ARG A 13 -23.23 12.47 -60.66
N HIS A 14 -22.37 12.48 -61.66
CA HIS A 14 -20.94 12.21 -61.48
C HIS A 14 -20.23 13.32 -60.74
N LEU A 15 -20.56 14.58 -60.96
CA LEU A 15 -20.03 15.73 -60.22
C LEU A 15 -20.46 15.72 -58.76
N VAL A 16 -21.72 15.45 -58.44
CA VAL A 16 -22.23 15.36 -57.07
C VAL A 16 -21.60 14.18 -56.33
N ARG A 17 -21.39 13.02 -56.98
CA ARG A 17 -20.69 11.87 -56.40
C ARG A 17 -19.22 12.16 -56.15
N ALA A 18 -18.53 12.85 -57.08
CA ALA A 18 -17.14 13.25 -56.89
C ALA A 18 -16.97 14.26 -55.75
N PHE A 19 -17.89 15.23 -55.63
CA PHE A 19 -17.89 16.18 -54.50
C PHE A 19 -18.20 15.51 -53.17
N ALA A 20 -19.16 14.59 -53.11
CA ALA A 20 -19.48 13.82 -51.89
C ALA A 20 -18.31 12.91 -51.48
N CYS A 21 -17.62 12.31 -52.43
CA CYS A 21 -16.43 11.49 -52.14
C CYS A 21 -15.26 12.35 -51.66
N GLN A 22 -15.05 13.52 -52.23
CA GLN A 22 -13.98 14.44 -51.82
C GLN A 22 -14.23 15.07 -50.43
N THR A 23 -15.47 15.38 -50.11
CA THR A 23 -15.85 15.87 -48.76
C THR A 23 -15.73 14.75 -47.72
N CYS A 24 -16.08 13.50 -48.05
CA CYS A 24 -15.87 12.35 -47.16
C CYS A 24 -14.37 12.09 -46.89
N VAL A 25 -13.53 12.17 -47.92
CA VAL A 25 -12.07 12.01 -47.78
C VAL A 25 -11.47 13.15 -46.97
N LEU A 26 -11.92 14.40 -47.18
CA LEU A 26 -11.47 15.56 -46.37
C LEU A 26 -11.89 15.43 -44.90
N LEU A 27 -13.11 14.97 -44.64
CA LEU A 27 -13.60 14.69 -43.29
C LEU A 27 -12.84 13.56 -42.63
N LEU A 28 -12.48 12.49 -43.37
CA LEU A 28 -11.64 11.40 -42.88
C LEU A 28 -10.21 11.84 -42.58
N VAL A 29 -9.61 12.71 -43.35
CA VAL A 29 -8.26 13.26 -43.12
C VAL A 29 -8.25 14.22 -41.93
N VAL A 30 -9.27 15.04 -41.75
CA VAL A 30 -9.42 15.93 -40.59
C VAL A 30 -9.67 15.12 -39.31
N ALA A 31 -10.36 13.98 -39.40
CA ALA A 31 -10.56 13.07 -38.24
C ALA A 31 -9.25 12.40 -37.80
N GLN A 32 -8.27 12.28 -38.67
CA GLN A 32 -6.96 11.69 -38.33
C GLN A 32 -5.98 12.68 -37.67
N THR A 33 -6.22 13.97 -37.75
CA THR A 33 -5.45 14.99 -37.03
C THR A 33 -6.02 15.29 -35.64
N GLY A 34 -6.87 14.41 -35.11
CA GLY A 34 -7.31 14.48 -33.71
C GLY A 34 -6.10 14.65 -32.80
N CYS A 35 -6.03 15.76 -32.08
CA CYS A 35 -4.98 16.08 -31.14
C CYS A 35 -4.85 14.97 -30.10
N VAL A 36 -4.09 13.92 -30.42
CA VAL A 36 -3.60 12.99 -29.43
C VAL A 36 -2.76 13.84 -28.48
N SER A 37 -3.31 14.16 -27.32
CA SER A 37 -2.55 14.85 -26.28
C SER A 37 -1.32 13.98 -26.01
N ALA A 38 -0.13 14.55 -26.25
CA ALA A 38 1.12 13.85 -26.00
C ALA A 38 1.07 13.25 -24.57
N PRO A 39 1.48 11.99 -24.39
CA PRO A 39 1.58 11.43 -23.06
C PRO A 39 2.45 12.38 -22.21
N PRO A 40 2.11 12.59 -20.94
CA PRO A 40 2.95 13.41 -20.08
C PRO A 40 4.36 12.84 -20.08
N PRO A 41 5.38 13.69 -19.92
CA PRO A 41 6.76 13.24 -19.88
C PRO A 41 6.90 12.16 -18.82
N GLN A 42 7.40 10.99 -19.21
CA GLN A 42 7.77 9.96 -18.25
C GLN A 42 8.85 10.56 -17.39
N LEU A 43 8.57 10.73 -16.10
CA LEU A 43 9.60 11.12 -15.14
C LEU A 43 10.63 9.99 -15.08
N GLN A 44 11.76 10.19 -15.75
CA GLN A 44 12.92 9.36 -15.54
C GLN A 44 13.46 9.72 -14.15
N THR A 45 13.12 8.89 -13.16
CA THR A 45 13.77 8.98 -11.86
C THR A 45 15.24 8.61 -12.07
N PHE A 46 16.13 9.60 -11.88
CA PHE A 46 17.56 9.34 -11.87
C PHE A 46 17.88 8.53 -10.63
N VAL A 47 18.06 7.22 -10.80
CA VAL A 47 18.51 6.33 -9.74
C VAL A 47 20.00 6.13 -9.93
N PRO A 48 20.85 6.52 -8.96
CA PRO A 48 22.29 6.31 -9.08
C PRO A 48 22.62 4.81 -9.09
N ASP A 49 23.52 4.39 -9.96
CA ASP A 49 23.96 3.00 -10.11
C ASP A 49 24.71 2.46 -8.88
N GLN A 50 25.18 3.33 -8.00
CA GLN A 50 25.95 2.98 -6.79
C GLN A 50 25.59 3.91 -5.63
N TRP A 51 25.56 3.35 -4.43
CA TRP A 51 25.45 4.12 -3.18
C TRP A 51 26.72 4.90 -2.91
N ARG A 52 26.60 6.18 -2.52
CA ARG A 52 27.75 7.04 -2.19
C ARG A 52 28.42 6.71 -0.85
N ALA A 53 27.74 5.94 0.03
CA ALA A 53 28.34 5.51 1.29
C ALA A 53 29.37 4.40 1.02
N PRO A 54 30.61 4.49 1.58
CA PRO A 54 31.59 3.42 1.46
C PRO A 54 31.05 2.21 2.20
N VAL A 55 30.70 1.16 1.45
CA VAL A 55 30.44 -0.14 2.03
C VAL A 55 31.78 -0.64 2.56
N GLN A 56 31.91 -0.79 3.88
CA GLN A 56 33.06 -1.49 4.44
C GLN A 56 33.10 -2.88 3.79
N ALA A 57 34.16 -3.12 3.04
CA ALA A 57 34.35 -4.37 2.32
C ALA A 57 34.33 -5.52 3.33
N ALA A 58 33.20 -6.21 3.43
CA ALA A 58 33.13 -7.49 4.08
C ALA A 58 34.08 -8.44 3.32
N SER A 59 34.94 -9.07 4.07
CA SER A 59 35.90 -10.06 3.62
C SER A 59 35.30 -11.07 2.65
N LYS A 60 36.01 -11.35 1.56
CA LYS A 60 35.69 -12.27 0.47
C LYS A 60 35.06 -13.58 0.96
N GLY A 61 33.74 -13.60 1.09
CA GLY A 61 32.95 -14.82 1.14
C GLY A 61 32.33 -15.00 -0.25
N THR A 62 32.49 -16.20 -0.77
CA THR A 62 32.09 -16.68 -2.08
C THR A 62 30.68 -16.13 -2.45
N SER A 63 30.62 -15.28 -3.46
CA SER A 63 29.37 -14.76 -4.03
C SER A 63 28.59 -15.93 -4.64
N ALA A 64 27.67 -16.49 -3.89
CA ALA A 64 26.60 -17.27 -4.47
C ALA A 64 25.67 -16.27 -5.18
N ALA A 65 25.66 -16.30 -6.50
CA ALA A 65 24.72 -15.56 -7.32
C ALA A 65 23.32 -15.95 -6.86
N VAL A 66 22.66 -15.04 -6.13
CA VAL A 66 21.25 -15.17 -5.82
C VAL A 66 20.53 -15.02 -7.16
N SER A 67 20.11 -16.15 -7.70
CA SER A 67 19.17 -16.17 -8.82
C SER A 67 17.92 -15.42 -8.36
N VAL A 68 17.64 -14.27 -8.99
CA VAL A 68 16.39 -13.53 -8.78
C VAL A 68 15.27 -14.46 -9.22
N PRO A 69 14.40 -14.95 -8.31
CA PRO A 69 13.27 -15.77 -8.70
C PRO A 69 12.33 -14.95 -9.58
N ALA A 70 11.60 -15.64 -10.46
CA ALA A 70 10.63 -15.05 -11.33
C ALA A 70 9.69 -14.11 -10.55
N THR A 71 9.52 -12.90 -11.07
CA THR A 71 8.56 -11.90 -10.61
C THR A 71 7.21 -12.55 -10.38
N ASP A 72 6.69 -12.43 -9.16
CA ASP A 72 5.32 -12.83 -8.83
C ASP A 72 4.37 -11.93 -9.62
N PRO A 73 3.54 -12.47 -10.53
CA PRO A 73 2.62 -11.67 -11.33
C PRO A 73 1.58 -10.93 -10.48
N ASP A 74 1.38 -11.34 -9.24
CA ASP A 74 0.45 -10.69 -8.30
C ASP A 74 1.08 -9.53 -7.52
N ALA A 75 2.39 -9.32 -7.61
CA ALA A 75 3.07 -8.19 -6.99
C ALA A 75 3.34 -7.08 -8.03
N PRO A 76 2.51 -6.03 -8.08
CA PRO A 76 2.58 -5.01 -9.15
C PRO A 76 3.88 -4.20 -9.17
N HIS A 77 4.69 -4.29 -8.12
CA HIS A 77 5.99 -3.62 -8.00
C HIS A 77 7.19 -4.55 -8.30
N GLY A 78 6.94 -5.76 -8.83
CA GLY A 78 8.02 -6.72 -9.13
C GLY A 78 8.72 -7.34 -7.91
N GLY A 79 8.19 -7.12 -6.71
CA GLY A 79 8.64 -7.77 -5.48
C GLY A 79 8.01 -9.15 -5.33
N SER A 80 8.63 -10.02 -4.54
CA SER A 80 8.13 -11.34 -4.22
C SER A 80 7.68 -11.41 -2.75
N VAL A 81 6.41 -11.74 -2.52
CA VAL A 81 5.86 -11.95 -1.16
C VAL A 81 6.60 -13.06 -0.40
N PRO A 82 6.95 -14.22 -1.02
CA PRO A 82 7.75 -15.26 -0.36
C PRO A 82 9.10 -14.75 0.14
N GLN A 83 9.82 -13.92 -0.60
CA GLN A 83 11.13 -13.41 -0.20
C GLN A 83 11.06 -12.53 1.06
N LEU A 84 10.00 -11.75 1.22
CA LEU A 84 9.79 -10.96 2.44
C LEU A 84 9.54 -11.84 3.67
N LEU A 85 8.87 -12.97 3.51
CA LEU A 85 8.65 -13.95 4.58
C LEU A 85 9.95 -14.72 4.88
N ASP A 86 10.69 -15.09 3.85
CA ASP A 86 11.94 -15.82 3.98
C ASP A 86 13.04 -15.00 4.66
N TRP A 87 13.03 -13.68 4.49
CA TRP A 87 13.96 -12.80 5.19
C TRP A 87 13.84 -12.92 6.72
N TRP A 88 12.62 -12.97 7.26
CA TRP A 88 12.39 -13.15 8.69
C TRP A 88 12.77 -14.56 9.18
N ARG A 89 12.62 -15.57 8.32
CA ARG A 89 13.05 -16.95 8.61
C ARG A 89 14.58 -17.08 8.73
N ALA A 90 15.32 -16.25 8.02
CA ALA A 90 16.80 -16.22 8.12
C ALA A 90 17.31 -15.88 9.53
N TRP A 91 16.47 -15.28 10.39
CA TRP A 91 16.78 -15.03 11.79
C TRP A 91 16.71 -16.28 12.68
N ASN A 92 16.28 -17.43 12.15
CA ASN A 92 16.13 -18.71 12.87
C ASN A 92 15.32 -18.60 14.17
N ASP A 93 14.39 -17.64 14.26
CA ASP A 93 13.49 -17.47 15.39
C ASP A 93 12.05 -17.77 14.95
N PRO A 94 11.54 -18.99 15.25
CA PRO A 94 10.19 -19.37 14.87
C PRO A 94 9.12 -18.55 15.58
N LEU A 95 9.40 -18.05 16.80
CA LEU A 95 8.45 -17.22 17.53
C LEU A 95 8.26 -15.86 16.87
N LEU A 96 9.34 -15.22 16.42
CA LEU A 96 9.26 -13.97 15.67
C LEU A 96 8.43 -14.14 14.40
N THR A 97 8.71 -15.21 13.64
CA THR A 97 7.98 -15.48 12.39
C THR A 97 6.49 -15.70 12.62
N ASP A 98 6.13 -16.43 13.69
CA ASP A 98 4.75 -16.69 14.05
C ASP A 98 4.02 -15.42 14.54
N LEU A 99 4.68 -14.58 15.34
CA LEU A 99 4.12 -13.30 15.80
C LEU A 99 3.86 -12.34 14.63
N ILE A 100 4.77 -12.28 13.66
CA ILE A 100 4.57 -11.48 12.43
C ILE A 100 3.35 -12.00 11.65
N ALA A 101 3.25 -13.31 11.44
CA ALA A 101 2.13 -13.91 10.73
C ALA A 101 0.80 -13.66 11.46
N THR A 102 0.79 -13.80 12.79
CA THR A 102 -0.38 -13.55 13.63
C THR A 102 -0.82 -12.07 13.53
N ALA A 103 0.13 -11.13 13.67
CA ALA A 103 -0.14 -9.71 13.55
C ALA A 103 -0.72 -9.35 12.16
N GLN A 104 -0.18 -9.93 11.09
CA GLN A 104 -0.70 -9.69 9.73
C GLN A 104 -2.14 -10.18 9.56
N ASN A 105 -2.53 -11.27 10.22
CA ASN A 105 -3.89 -11.80 10.13
C ASN A 105 -4.93 -10.98 10.89
N VAL A 106 -4.55 -10.31 11.98
CA VAL A 106 -5.49 -9.58 12.84
C VAL A 106 -5.42 -8.05 12.68
N SER A 107 -4.49 -7.54 11.86
CA SER A 107 -4.23 -6.10 11.74
C SER A 107 -5.40 -5.33 11.13
N PRO A 108 -5.95 -4.33 11.85
CA PRO A 108 -6.97 -3.44 11.29
C PRO A 108 -6.42 -2.57 10.15
N THR A 109 -5.12 -2.25 10.20
CA THR A 109 -4.45 -1.46 9.16
C THR A 109 -4.43 -2.21 7.83
N LEU A 110 -4.11 -3.52 7.86
CA LEU A 110 -4.15 -4.37 6.66
C LEU A 110 -5.57 -4.58 6.15
N ALA A 111 -6.54 -4.77 7.05
CA ALA A 111 -7.94 -4.86 6.67
C ALA A 111 -8.43 -3.58 5.98
N SER A 112 -8.04 -2.40 6.51
CA SER A 112 -8.34 -1.11 5.89
C SER A 112 -7.67 -0.95 4.52
N ALA A 113 -6.42 -1.37 4.37
CA ALA A 113 -5.72 -1.34 3.08
C ALA A 113 -6.38 -2.28 2.06
N ALA A 114 -6.81 -3.48 2.46
CA ALA A 114 -7.57 -4.41 1.61
C ALA A 114 -8.92 -3.81 1.17
N ALA A 115 -9.62 -3.11 2.06
CA ALA A 115 -10.85 -2.39 1.71
C ALA A 115 -10.59 -1.30 0.66
N ARG A 116 -9.46 -0.58 0.74
CA ARG A 116 -9.05 0.42 -0.27
C ARG A 116 -8.80 -0.22 -1.65
N ILE A 117 -8.22 -1.42 -1.69
CA ILE A 117 -8.09 -2.18 -2.95
C ILE A 117 -9.47 -2.48 -3.54
N ALA A 118 -10.42 -2.95 -2.72
CA ALA A 118 -11.78 -3.21 -3.18
C ALA A 118 -12.46 -1.95 -3.74
N GLN A 119 -12.32 -0.80 -3.07
CA GLN A 119 -12.82 0.49 -3.54
C GLN A 119 -12.17 0.91 -4.86
N ALA A 120 -10.84 0.80 -4.97
CA ALA A 120 -10.13 1.14 -6.20
C ALA A 120 -10.52 0.22 -7.37
N ARG A 121 -10.78 -1.08 -7.10
CA ARG A 121 -11.28 -2.04 -8.09
C ARG A 121 -12.67 -1.65 -8.62
N VAL A 122 -13.56 -1.22 -7.74
CA VAL A 122 -14.87 -0.68 -8.15
C VAL A 122 -14.68 0.55 -9.03
N GLY A 123 -13.76 1.46 -8.67
CA GLY A 123 -13.42 2.62 -9.49
C GLY A 123 -12.94 2.25 -10.89
N ALA A 124 -12.04 1.29 -11.01
CA ALA A 124 -11.53 0.79 -12.30
C ALA A 124 -12.63 0.10 -13.12
N THR A 125 -13.49 -0.69 -12.47
CA THR A 125 -14.63 -1.32 -13.11
C THR A 125 -15.62 -0.29 -13.65
N ASN A 126 -15.96 0.72 -12.86
CA ASN A 126 -16.87 1.81 -13.27
C ASN A 126 -16.29 2.63 -14.44
N ALA A 127 -14.97 2.94 -14.40
CA ALA A 127 -14.31 3.64 -15.49
C ALA A 127 -14.30 2.80 -16.80
N THR A 128 -14.18 1.49 -16.68
CA THR A 128 -14.29 0.57 -17.82
C THR A 128 -15.74 0.48 -18.32
N ALA A 129 -16.71 0.40 -17.41
CA ALA A 129 -18.13 0.35 -17.75
C ALA A 129 -18.61 1.62 -18.47
N ALA A 130 -18.04 2.79 -18.14
CA ALA A 130 -18.37 4.06 -18.80
C ALA A 130 -18.02 4.07 -20.30
N MET A 131 -17.14 3.19 -20.76
CA MET A 131 -16.81 3.03 -22.18
C MET A 131 -17.83 2.17 -22.94
N LEU A 132 -18.73 1.49 -22.24
CA LEU A 132 -19.71 0.55 -22.80
C LEU A 132 -21.10 1.19 -22.86
N PRO A 133 -21.95 0.77 -23.82
CA PRO A 133 -23.34 1.20 -23.85
C PRO A 133 -24.11 0.74 -22.61
N THR A 134 -24.90 1.63 -22.03
CA THR A 134 -25.78 1.32 -20.90
C THR A 134 -27.22 1.19 -21.39
N LEU A 135 -27.88 0.09 -20.99
CA LEU A 135 -29.28 -0.18 -21.27
C LEU A 135 -30.08 -0.05 -19.96
N GLY A 136 -30.96 0.96 -19.92
CA GLY A 136 -31.90 1.14 -18.84
C GLY A 136 -33.30 0.67 -19.27
N VAL A 137 -34.00 -0.07 -18.40
CA VAL A 137 -35.42 -0.41 -18.58
C VAL A 137 -36.18 0.21 -17.42
N GLN A 138 -37.21 1.00 -17.73
CA GLN A 138 -38.04 1.65 -16.76
C GLN A 138 -39.48 1.23 -16.98
N ALA A 139 -40.16 0.81 -15.91
CA ALA A 139 -41.57 0.55 -15.88
C ALA A 139 -42.18 1.43 -14.79
N SER A 140 -43.22 2.15 -15.09
CA SER A 140 -43.98 2.90 -14.09
C SER A 140 -45.48 2.69 -14.22
N VAL A 141 -46.15 2.67 -13.06
CA VAL A 141 -47.57 2.60 -12.92
C VAL A 141 -47.97 3.75 -12.06
N SER A 142 -48.85 4.60 -12.58
CA SER A 142 -49.36 5.74 -11.81
C SER A 142 -50.88 5.86 -11.95
N ARG A 143 -51.53 6.34 -10.92
CA ARG A 143 -52.95 6.68 -10.93
C ARG A 143 -53.11 8.14 -10.53
N GLY A 144 -53.72 8.91 -11.39
CA GLY A 144 -53.87 10.33 -11.14
C GLY A 144 -54.89 11.01 -12.09
N PRO A 145 -55.22 12.29 -11.86
CA PRO A 145 -56.08 13.04 -12.75
C PRO A 145 -55.35 13.25 -14.09
N MET A 146 -56.03 12.85 -15.17
CA MET A 146 -55.57 13.16 -16.53
C MET A 146 -56.06 14.56 -16.85
N THR A 147 -55.16 15.56 -16.77
CA THR A 147 -55.43 16.94 -17.17
C THR A 147 -55.14 17.12 -18.66
N GLN A 148 -56.09 16.71 -19.48
CA GLN A 148 -56.10 17.07 -20.88
C GLN A 148 -57.17 18.15 -21.06
N GLN A 149 -56.78 19.40 -21.27
CA GLN A 149 -57.71 20.49 -21.52
C GLN A 149 -58.60 20.17 -22.76
N PRO A 150 -59.91 20.35 -22.73
CA PRO A 150 -60.72 21.16 -21.79
C PRO A 150 -61.60 20.34 -20.81
N PHE A 151 -61.22 19.11 -20.44
CA PHE A 151 -62.10 18.23 -19.65
C PHE A 151 -61.70 18.16 -18.17
N ILE A 152 -62.71 18.12 -17.30
CA ILE A 152 -62.62 17.89 -15.87
C ILE A 152 -61.86 16.58 -15.63
N GLY A 153 -60.83 16.62 -14.78
CA GLY A 153 -59.88 15.53 -14.57
C GLY A 153 -60.53 14.20 -14.25
N VAL A 154 -60.44 13.26 -15.18
CA VAL A 154 -60.82 11.87 -14.96
C VAL A 154 -59.60 11.19 -14.30
N ILE A 155 -59.84 10.47 -13.21
CA ILE A 155 -58.80 9.65 -12.59
C ILE A 155 -58.57 8.41 -13.49
N ALA A 156 -57.37 8.34 -14.07
CA ALA A 156 -56.96 7.22 -14.92
C ALA A 156 -55.72 6.50 -14.40
N ASN A 157 -55.60 5.24 -14.73
CA ASN A 157 -54.36 4.47 -14.53
C ASN A 157 -53.46 4.64 -15.77
N SER A 158 -52.25 5.07 -15.58
CA SER A 158 -51.23 5.16 -16.61
C SER A 158 -50.18 4.06 -16.40
N HIS A 159 -49.87 3.32 -17.42
CA HIS A 159 -48.81 2.32 -17.46
C HIS A 159 -47.85 2.77 -18.51
N SER A 160 -46.57 2.87 -18.16
CA SER A 160 -45.50 3.13 -19.14
C SER A 160 -44.37 2.13 -18.95
N VAL A 161 -43.89 1.62 -20.07
CA VAL A 161 -42.69 0.78 -20.17
C VAL A 161 -41.81 1.43 -21.22
N GLY A 162 -40.56 1.70 -20.88
CA GLY A 162 -39.60 2.30 -21.79
C GLY A 162 -38.23 1.64 -21.65
N GLY A 163 -37.52 1.53 -22.76
CA GLY A 163 -36.12 1.16 -22.82
C GLY A 163 -35.30 2.39 -23.25
N GLN A 164 -34.18 2.65 -22.56
CA GLN A 164 -33.25 3.72 -22.92
C GLN A 164 -31.86 3.13 -23.11
N LEU A 165 -31.26 3.37 -24.28
CA LEU A 165 -29.86 3.04 -24.58
C LEU A 165 -29.07 4.34 -24.61
N GLN A 166 -28.00 4.38 -23.82
CA GLN A 166 -27.08 5.52 -23.78
C GLN A 166 -25.66 5.02 -23.98
N TRP A 167 -24.93 5.64 -24.88
CA TRP A 167 -23.54 5.33 -25.16
C TRP A 167 -22.80 6.59 -25.59
N GLU A 168 -21.66 6.83 -24.93
CA GLU A 168 -20.75 7.90 -25.28
C GLU A 168 -19.56 7.31 -26.05
N ILE A 169 -19.35 7.78 -27.29
CA ILE A 169 -18.23 7.35 -28.12
C ILE A 169 -17.00 8.19 -27.77
N ASP A 170 -15.95 7.59 -27.26
CA ASP A 170 -14.74 8.27 -26.78
C ASP A 170 -13.85 8.73 -27.98
N LEU A 171 -14.32 9.75 -28.70
CA LEU A 171 -13.63 10.29 -29.89
C LEU A 171 -12.30 10.98 -29.55
N PHE A 172 -12.19 11.54 -28.35
CA PHE A 172 -11.05 12.34 -27.91
C PHE A 172 -10.23 11.66 -26.82
N GLY A 173 -10.53 10.42 -26.49
CA GLY A 173 -9.78 9.60 -25.54
C GLY A 173 -10.00 9.95 -24.06
N GLY A 174 -11.02 10.75 -23.73
CA GLY A 174 -11.32 11.15 -22.35
C GLY A 174 -11.61 9.96 -21.45
N LEU A 175 -12.53 9.09 -21.85
CA LEU A 175 -12.89 7.89 -21.08
C LEU A 175 -11.71 6.92 -20.96
N ASN A 176 -10.89 6.79 -22.02
CA ASN A 176 -9.68 5.98 -21.97
C ASN A 176 -8.64 6.53 -20.98
N HIS A 177 -8.48 7.86 -20.91
CA HIS A 177 -7.63 8.50 -19.89
C HIS A 177 -8.16 8.28 -18.48
N ALA A 178 -9.48 8.39 -18.27
CA ALA A 178 -10.13 8.12 -16.98
C ALA A 178 -9.93 6.65 -16.55
N ARG A 179 -10.08 5.69 -17.48
CA ARG A 179 -9.82 4.27 -17.21
C ARG A 179 -8.37 4.04 -16.80
N LYS A 180 -7.39 4.56 -17.57
CA LYS A 180 -5.97 4.44 -17.21
C LYS A 180 -5.64 5.05 -15.85
N ALA A 181 -6.27 6.19 -15.51
CA ALA A 181 -6.11 6.79 -14.19
C ALA A 181 -6.67 5.90 -13.07
N ALA A 182 -7.82 5.27 -13.30
CA ALA A 182 -8.43 4.35 -12.33
C ALA A 182 -7.63 3.06 -12.17
N ASP A 183 -7.10 2.49 -13.26
CA ASP A 183 -6.19 1.33 -13.22
C ASP A 183 -4.91 1.66 -12.44
N ALA A 184 -4.31 2.84 -12.66
CA ALA A 184 -3.15 3.28 -11.91
C ALA A 184 -3.45 3.44 -10.41
N ARG A 185 -4.64 3.96 -10.04
CA ARG A 185 -5.08 4.03 -8.63
C ARG A 185 -5.25 2.64 -8.01
N LEU A 186 -5.75 1.66 -8.76
CA LEU A 186 -5.84 0.28 -8.29
C LEU A 186 -4.45 -0.30 -8.02
N ASN A 187 -3.51 -0.12 -8.95
CA ASN A 187 -2.12 -0.56 -8.77
C ASN A 187 -1.45 0.12 -7.57
N ALA A 188 -1.69 1.43 -7.37
CA ALA A 188 -1.20 2.14 -6.19
C ALA A 188 -1.77 1.58 -4.89
N ALA A 189 -3.08 1.26 -4.85
CA ALA A 189 -3.72 0.69 -3.66
C ALA A 189 -3.17 -0.70 -3.32
N GLN A 190 -2.88 -1.52 -4.32
CA GLN A 190 -2.24 -2.83 -4.13
C GLN A 190 -0.82 -2.68 -3.56
N ALA A 191 -0.02 -1.76 -4.11
CA ALA A 191 1.33 -1.50 -3.61
C ALA A 191 1.31 -0.98 -2.16
N LEU A 192 0.39 -0.09 -1.81
CA LEU A 192 0.24 0.42 -0.44
C LEU A 192 -0.20 -0.67 0.56
N TRP A 193 -0.91 -1.70 0.11
CA TRP A 193 -1.20 -2.85 0.96
C TRP A 193 0.07 -3.66 1.25
N HIS A 194 0.94 -3.86 0.25
CA HIS A 194 2.25 -4.50 0.46
C HIS A 194 3.14 -3.66 1.38
N ASP A 195 3.14 -2.33 1.23
CA ASP A 195 3.87 -1.42 2.12
C ASP A 195 3.41 -1.54 3.57
N ALA A 196 2.10 -1.57 3.80
CA ALA A 196 1.52 -1.77 5.14
C ALA A 196 1.93 -3.12 5.75
N ARG A 197 2.05 -4.19 4.95
CA ARG A 197 2.54 -5.50 5.42
C ARG A 197 3.99 -5.45 5.86
N VAL A 198 4.85 -4.80 5.07
CA VAL A 198 6.28 -4.65 5.39
C VAL A 198 6.44 -3.82 6.65
N SER A 199 5.74 -2.69 6.75
CA SER A 199 5.78 -1.81 7.92
C SER A 199 5.31 -2.53 9.19
N LEU A 200 4.18 -3.25 9.13
CA LEU A 200 3.70 -4.02 10.27
C LEU A 200 4.71 -5.11 10.70
N ALA A 201 5.31 -5.81 9.76
CA ALA A 201 6.32 -6.82 10.08
C ALA A 201 7.56 -6.19 10.76
N ALA A 202 7.98 -5.01 10.30
CA ALA A 202 9.07 -4.25 10.91
C ALA A 202 8.72 -3.76 12.32
N ASP A 203 7.49 -3.30 12.54
CA ASP A 203 7.01 -2.86 13.86
C ASP A 203 7.00 -4.02 14.86
N VAL A 204 6.46 -5.19 14.45
CA VAL A 204 6.44 -6.40 15.28
C VAL A 204 7.86 -6.86 15.61
N ALA A 205 8.75 -6.87 14.62
CA ALA A 205 10.14 -7.28 14.82
C ALA A 205 10.88 -6.29 15.76
N SER A 206 10.72 -4.99 15.55
CA SER A 206 11.31 -3.96 16.41
C SER A 206 10.85 -4.10 17.86
N GLN A 207 9.55 -4.30 18.06
CA GLN A 207 8.96 -4.51 19.37
C GLN A 207 9.47 -5.81 20.00
N TYR A 208 9.59 -6.90 19.21
CA TYR A 208 10.12 -8.17 19.65
C TYR A 208 11.57 -8.06 20.15
N PHE A 209 12.45 -7.45 19.34
CA PHE A 209 13.84 -7.27 19.74
C PHE A 209 14.01 -6.33 20.92
N SER A 210 13.21 -5.26 21.01
CA SER A 210 13.17 -4.38 22.18
C SER A 210 12.78 -5.13 23.44
N LEU A 211 11.80 -6.02 23.36
CA LEU A 211 11.36 -6.86 24.47
C LEU A 211 12.45 -7.86 24.88
N ARG A 212 13.12 -8.52 23.93
CA ARG A 212 14.23 -9.44 24.22
C ARG A 212 15.42 -8.72 24.87
N ALA A 213 15.74 -7.52 24.39
CA ALA A 213 16.76 -6.66 25.00
C ALA A 213 16.37 -6.25 26.43
N CYS A 214 15.11 -5.90 26.66
CA CYS A 214 14.57 -5.57 27.95
C CYS A 214 14.69 -6.76 28.94
N GLN A 215 14.31 -7.98 28.53
CA GLN A 215 14.43 -9.18 29.35
C GLN A 215 15.87 -9.42 29.79
N ARG A 216 16.83 -9.36 28.85
CA ARG A 216 18.26 -9.49 29.17
C ARG A 216 18.77 -8.40 30.10
N GLY A 217 18.32 -7.15 29.87
CA GLY A 217 18.63 -6.04 30.77
C GLY A 217 18.08 -6.25 32.17
N LEU A 218 16.89 -6.83 32.30
CA LEU A 218 16.28 -7.14 33.58
C LEU A 218 17.08 -8.19 34.38
N ASP A 219 17.59 -9.23 33.71
CA ASP A 219 18.44 -10.23 34.34
C ASP A 219 19.74 -9.60 34.92
N ILE A 220 20.33 -8.68 34.14
CA ILE A 220 21.53 -7.93 34.59
C ILE A 220 21.20 -7.04 35.80
N MET A 221 20.10 -6.27 35.74
CA MET A 221 19.70 -5.38 36.82
C MET A 221 19.31 -6.17 38.07
N GLN A 222 18.73 -7.35 37.93
CA GLN A 222 18.45 -8.26 39.05
C GLN A 222 19.73 -8.73 39.71
N ALA A 223 20.74 -9.14 38.91
CA ALA A 223 22.05 -9.55 39.46
C ALA A 223 22.76 -8.39 40.15
N ASP A 224 22.71 -7.19 39.60
CA ASP A 224 23.29 -5.99 40.22
C ASP A 224 22.59 -5.67 41.55
N ALA A 225 21.25 -5.68 41.57
CA ALA A 225 20.48 -5.41 42.80
C ALA A 225 20.83 -6.41 43.94
N VAL A 226 20.99 -7.70 43.61
CA VAL A 226 21.42 -8.72 44.56
C VAL A 226 22.85 -8.42 45.06
N SER A 227 23.78 -8.05 44.17
CA SER A 227 25.17 -7.70 44.55
C SER A 227 25.24 -6.47 45.47
N GLN A 228 24.44 -5.43 45.18
CA GLN A 228 24.37 -4.21 45.98
C GLN A 228 23.76 -4.48 47.36
N GLN A 229 22.73 -5.32 47.45
CA GLN A 229 22.14 -5.75 48.71
C GLN A 229 23.16 -6.52 49.56
N GLU A 230 23.91 -7.42 48.97
CA GLU A 230 24.97 -8.18 49.66
C GLU A 230 26.08 -7.24 50.16
N THR A 231 26.49 -6.27 49.35
CA THR A 231 27.43 -5.22 49.76
C THR A 231 26.92 -4.44 50.97
N ALA A 232 25.67 -4.02 50.95
CA ALA A 232 25.07 -3.33 52.11
C ALA A 232 25.03 -4.23 53.37
N ARG A 233 24.70 -5.53 53.19
CA ARG A 233 24.69 -6.52 54.26
C ARG A 233 26.09 -6.71 54.89
N LEU A 234 27.11 -6.87 54.07
CA LEU A 234 28.50 -7.00 54.52
C LEU A 234 29.00 -5.73 55.23
N THR A 235 28.68 -4.55 54.68
CA THR A 235 29.03 -3.24 55.26
C THR A 235 28.37 -3.08 56.63
N ALA A 236 27.11 -3.54 56.79
CA ALA A 236 26.44 -3.53 58.10
C ALA A 236 27.12 -4.44 59.14
N HIS A 237 27.75 -5.55 58.75
CA HIS A 237 28.56 -6.39 59.62
C HIS A 237 29.86 -5.68 60.04
N LEU A 238 30.53 -5.01 59.08
CA LEU A 238 31.77 -4.26 59.37
C LEU A 238 31.50 -3.06 60.30
N GLU A 239 30.39 -2.35 60.12
CA GLU A 239 30.00 -1.22 60.94
C GLU A 239 29.73 -1.69 62.40
N ARG A 240 28.97 -2.79 62.60
CA ARG A 240 28.71 -3.37 63.90
C ARG A 240 29.96 -3.84 64.61
N ALA A 241 30.96 -4.30 63.84
CA ALA A 241 32.27 -4.70 64.37
C ALA A 241 33.23 -3.51 64.62
N GLY A 242 32.81 -2.27 64.31
CA GLY A 242 33.61 -1.08 64.46
C GLY A 242 34.62 -0.81 63.34
N PHE A 243 34.58 -1.57 62.24
CA PHE A 243 35.52 -1.45 61.12
C PHE A 243 35.02 -0.53 59.98
N ALA A 244 33.76 -0.07 60.02
CA ALA A 244 33.21 0.87 59.05
C ALA A 244 32.46 2.01 59.75
N ALA A 245 32.52 3.21 59.15
CA ALA A 245 31.75 4.35 59.63
C ALA A 245 30.25 4.21 59.35
N PRO A 246 29.35 4.74 60.19
CA PRO A 246 27.91 4.72 59.90
C PRO A 246 27.53 5.34 58.57
N ALA A 247 28.26 6.38 58.15
CA ALA A 247 28.08 7.03 56.82
C ALA A 247 28.33 6.08 55.66
N THR A 248 29.31 5.16 55.80
CA THR A 248 29.61 4.14 54.77
C THR A 248 28.47 3.15 54.65
N LEU A 249 27.88 2.74 55.78
CA LEU A 249 26.70 1.88 55.78
C LEU A 249 25.51 2.58 55.08
N ALA A 250 25.23 3.83 55.45
CA ALA A 250 24.13 4.60 54.85
C ALA A 250 24.31 4.72 53.35
N LEU A 251 25.54 4.95 52.85
CA LEU A 251 25.82 5.00 51.40
C LEU A 251 25.57 3.64 50.73
N ALA A 252 26.02 2.53 51.31
CA ALA A 252 25.80 1.20 50.76
C ALA A 252 24.29 0.85 50.74
N GLN A 253 23.54 1.22 51.78
CA GLN A 253 22.08 1.03 51.81
C GLN A 253 21.38 1.88 50.71
N ALA A 254 21.79 3.13 50.54
CA ALA A 254 21.26 3.98 49.47
C ALA A 254 21.55 3.38 48.06
N GLY A 255 22.75 2.86 47.84
CA GLY A 255 23.11 2.15 46.62
C GLY A 255 22.24 0.92 46.34
N ALA A 256 22.00 0.10 47.37
CA ALA A 256 21.12 -1.07 47.25
C ALA A 256 19.66 -0.67 46.95
N ALA A 257 19.16 0.37 47.62
CA ALA A 257 17.81 0.88 47.35
C ALA A 257 17.68 1.44 45.92
N GLN A 258 18.70 2.15 45.43
CA GLN A 258 18.74 2.67 44.07
C GLN A 258 18.77 1.55 43.01
N ALA A 259 19.57 0.50 43.21
CA ALA A 259 19.62 -0.65 42.31
C ALA A 259 18.28 -1.39 42.21
N LEU A 260 17.56 -1.55 43.34
CA LEU A 260 16.21 -2.10 43.38
C LEU A 260 15.23 -1.22 42.59
N ALA A 261 15.28 0.09 42.79
CA ALA A 261 14.39 1.01 42.06
C ALA A 261 14.63 0.98 40.53
N GLN A 262 15.89 0.87 40.11
CA GLN A 262 16.24 0.75 38.68
C GLN A 262 15.75 -0.58 38.09
N ARG A 263 15.89 -1.71 38.83
CA ARG A 263 15.33 -2.99 38.43
C ARG A 263 13.80 -2.92 38.24
N ASP A 264 13.10 -2.34 39.21
CA ASP A 264 11.63 -2.25 39.20
C ASP A 264 11.14 -1.35 38.06
N LEU A 265 11.84 -0.25 37.78
CA LEU A 265 11.55 0.61 36.62
C LEU A 265 11.69 -0.17 35.30
N LEU A 266 12.78 -0.90 35.16
CA LEU A 266 13.02 -1.69 33.94
C LEU A 266 11.98 -2.82 33.81
N GLN A 267 11.60 -3.46 34.89
CA GLN A 267 10.54 -4.47 34.92
C GLN A 267 9.19 -3.89 34.42
N ALA A 268 8.84 -2.68 34.88
CA ALA A 268 7.63 -2.00 34.41
C ALA A 268 7.70 -1.69 32.93
N GLN A 269 8.87 -1.28 32.40
CA GLN A 269 9.08 -1.05 30.98
C GLN A 269 8.93 -2.36 30.16
N CYS A 270 9.50 -3.47 30.63
CA CYS A 270 9.32 -4.78 29.99
C CYS A 270 7.86 -5.21 29.96
N THR A 271 7.12 -5.00 31.05
CA THR A 271 5.68 -5.28 31.09
C THR A 271 4.90 -4.43 30.09
N ALA A 272 5.22 -3.14 29.98
CA ALA A 272 4.62 -2.28 28.96
C ALA A 272 4.94 -2.74 27.54
N ALA A 273 6.16 -3.21 27.28
CA ALA A 273 6.57 -3.76 25.99
C ALA A 273 5.80 -5.05 25.63
N ILE A 274 5.52 -5.92 26.60
CA ILE A 274 4.66 -7.11 26.39
C ILE A 274 3.24 -6.69 26.00
N LYS A 275 2.67 -5.70 26.68
CA LYS A 275 1.32 -5.17 26.37
C LYS A 275 1.27 -4.54 24.97
N ALA A 276 2.32 -3.85 24.55
CA ALA A 276 2.43 -3.31 23.20
C ALA A 276 2.48 -4.44 22.14
N MET A 277 3.21 -5.52 22.43
CA MET A 277 3.24 -6.70 21.56
C MET A 277 1.86 -7.39 21.51
N ALA A 278 1.17 -7.53 22.64
CA ALA A 278 -0.19 -8.07 22.70
C ALA A 278 -1.16 -7.23 21.85
N ALA A 279 -1.04 -5.91 21.89
CA ALA A 279 -1.86 -5.02 21.07
C ALA A 279 -1.61 -5.17 19.57
N LEU A 280 -0.36 -5.43 19.15
CA LEU A 280 0.00 -5.65 17.74
C LEU A 280 -0.45 -7.01 17.21
N THR A 281 -0.41 -8.05 18.07
CA THR A 281 -0.63 -9.44 17.65
C THR A 281 -2.01 -9.98 18.05
N ALA A 282 -2.74 -9.27 18.91
CA ALA A 282 -3.96 -9.73 19.58
C ALA A 282 -3.78 -11.07 20.33
N VAL A 283 -2.55 -11.42 20.68
CA VAL A 283 -2.26 -12.60 21.51
C VAL A 283 -2.38 -12.19 22.97
N ASP A 284 -2.97 -13.05 23.78
CA ASP A 284 -3.11 -12.82 25.23
C ASP A 284 -1.75 -12.61 25.91
N GLU A 285 -1.72 -11.70 26.90
CA GLU A 285 -0.49 -11.32 27.62
C GLU A 285 0.15 -12.51 28.31
N GLU A 286 -0.63 -13.38 28.95
CA GLU A 286 -0.11 -14.55 29.68
C GLU A 286 0.51 -15.56 28.72
N VAL A 287 -0.14 -15.79 27.56
CA VAL A 287 0.38 -16.67 26.52
C VAL A 287 1.68 -16.12 25.94
N LEU A 288 1.77 -14.80 25.71
CA LEU A 288 3.00 -14.15 25.25
C LEU A 288 4.12 -14.30 26.28
N GLN A 289 3.84 -14.07 27.55
CA GLN A 289 4.83 -14.24 28.63
C GLN A 289 5.37 -15.66 28.68
N GLN A 290 4.51 -16.68 28.56
CA GLN A 290 4.92 -18.08 28.54
C GLN A 290 5.80 -18.41 27.31
N ARG A 291 5.41 -17.92 26.14
CA ARG A 291 6.15 -18.16 24.89
C ARG A 291 7.50 -17.42 24.83
N LEU A 292 7.64 -16.35 25.58
CA LEU A 292 8.86 -15.55 25.69
C LEU A 292 9.82 -16.05 26.77
N GLN A 293 9.42 -17.04 27.58
CA GLN A 293 10.19 -17.53 28.72
C GLN A 293 11.54 -18.15 28.39
N PRO A 294 11.77 -18.92 27.31
CA PRO A 294 13.14 -19.31 27.00
C PRO A 294 13.89 -18.10 26.42
N PRO A 295 15.00 -17.64 27.08
CA PRO A 295 15.85 -16.63 26.49
C PRO A 295 16.41 -17.15 25.16
N VAL A 296 16.38 -16.33 24.12
CA VAL A 296 17.02 -16.67 22.86
C VAL A 296 18.48 -16.21 22.96
N ASP A 297 19.40 -17.15 23.04
CA ASP A 297 20.84 -16.86 23.14
C ASP A 297 21.50 -16.51 21.80
N ALA A 298 20.79 -16.75 20.70
CA ALA A 298 21.32 -16.55 19.36
C ALA A 298 20.82 -15.24 18.75
N TRP A 299 21.61 -14.18 18.90
CA TRP A 299 21.52 -13.04 17.98
C TRP A 299 22.28 -13.43 16.71
N PRO A 300 21.76 -13.11 15.50
CA PRO A 300 22.52 -13.36 14.30
C PRO A 300 23.84 -12.60 14.39
N SER A 301 24.94 -13.33 14.27
CA SER A 301 26.30 -12.84 14.51
C SER A 301 26.79 -11.82 13.48
N SER A 302 26.09 -11.66 12.35
CA SER A 302 26.38 -10.62 11.36
C SER A 302 25.19 -10.42 10.40
N LEU A 303 24.53 -9.28 10.49
CA LEU A 303 23.73 -8.74 9.40
C LEU A 303 24.69 -8.11 8.41
N VAL A 304 25.09 -8.87 7.39
CA VAL A 304 25.78 -8.30 6.24
C VAL A 304 24.71 -7.75 5.32
N VAL A 305 24.48 -6.43 5.37
CA VAL A 305 23.69 -5.76 4.35
C VAL A 305 24.60 -5.64 3.12
N GLU A 306 24.49 -6.61 2.22
CA GLU A 306 25.09 -6.48 0.89
C GLU A 306 24.52 -5.22 0.22
N SER A 307 25.35 -4.51 -0.56
CA SER A 307 24.95 -3.29 -1.24
C SER A 307 23.60 -3.48 -1.91
N ILE A 308 22.61 -2.66 -1.50
CA ILE A 308 21.28 -2.70 -2.09
C ILE A 308 21.39 -2.10 -3.50
N PRO A 309 21.23 -2.88 -4.58
CA PRO A 309 21.25 -2.35 -5.93
C PRO A 309 20.18 -1.28 -6.10
N ALA A 310 20.46 -0.27 -6.92
CA ALA A 310 19.48 0.76 -7.25
C ALA A 310 18.13 0.19 -7.73
N GLN A 311 18.15 -1.01 -8.31
CA GLN A 311 16.96 -1.78 -8.71
C GLN A 311 16.04 -2.13 -7.52
N VAL A 312 16.57 -2.29 -6.30
CA VAL A 312 15.74 -2.55 -5.11
C VAL A 312 14.86 -1.34 -4.77
N LEU A 313 15.32 -0.12 -5.04
CA LEU A 313 14.48 1.07 -4.87
C LEU A 313 13.25 1.05 -5.80
N ALA A 314 13.41 0.51 -7.01
CA ALA A 314 12.30 0.35 -7.95
C ALA A 314 11.29 -0.72 -7.47
N GLN A 315 11.72 -1.65 -6.61
CA GLN A 315 10.87 -2.70 -6.03
C GLN A 315 10.16 -2.25 -4.74
N ARG A 316 10.48 -1.08 -4.20
CA ARG A 316 9.81 -0.57 -2.99
C ARG A 316 8.35 -0.25 -3.28
N PRO A 317 7.41 -0.79 -2.47
CA PRO A 317 5.98 -0.59 -2.69
C PRO A 317 5.56 0.88 -2.60
N ASP A 318 6.14 1.65 -1.68
CA ASP A 318 5.87 3.08 -1.50
C ASP A 318 6.31 3.92 -2.71
N VAL A 319 7.48 3.63 -3.28
CA VAL A 319 7.99 4.30 -4.49
C VAL A 319 7.11 3.95 -5.69
N TYR A 320 6.75 2.68 -5.84
CA TYR A 320 5.84 2.25 -6.90
C TYR A 320 4.46 2.90 -6.77
N ALA A 321 3.90 2.96 -5.57
CA ALA A 321 2.62 3.62 -5.32
C ALA A 321 2.66 5.11 -5.70
N ALA A 322 3.77 5.82 -5.37
CA ALA A 322 3.96 7.21 -5.76
C ALA A 322 4.03 7.39 -7.30
N ALA A 323 4.72 6.47 -7.99
CA ALA A 323 4.78 6.47 -9.46
C ALA A 323 3.39 6.23 -10.08
N GLN A 324 2.60 5.32 -9.53
CA GLN A 324 1.23 5.07 -9.97
C GLN A 324 0.29 6.25 -9.67
N ALA A 325 0.47 6.94 -8.54
CA ALA A 325 -0.28 8.16 -8.23
C ALA A 325 0.01 9.27 -9.26
N LEU A 326 1.27 9.41 -9.68
CA LEU A 326 1.65 10.33 -10.76
C LEU A 326 0.98 9.93 -12.10
N ALA A 327 1.00 8.64 -12.44
CA ALA A 327 0.34 8.12 -13.63
C ALA A 327 -1.17 8.41 -13.61
N ALA A 328 -1.82 8.24 -12.45
CA ALA A 328 -3.23 8.56 -12.26
C ALA A 328 -3.51 10.06 -12.47
N ALA A 329 -2.73 10.94 -11.84
CA ALA A 329 -2.87 12.40 -12.00
C ALA A 329 -2.65 12.83 -13.44
N SER A 330 -1.72 12.19 -14.15
CA SER A 330 -1.48 12.40 -15.56
C SER A 330 -2.69 12.00 -16.42
N GLY A 331 -3.33 10.87 -16.10
CA GLY A 331 -4.58 10.45 -16.73
C GLY A 331 -5.71 11.45 -16.50
N ASP A 332 -5.84 12.01 -15.28
CA ASP A 332 -6.82 13.05 -14.96
C ASP A 332 -6.62 14.34 -15.78
N VAL A 333 -5.36 14.73 -16.01
CA VAL A 333 -5.04 15.84 -16.92
C VAL A 333 -5.49 15.52 -18.34
N GLY A 334 -5.26 14.30 -18.83
CA GLY A 334 -5.73 13.85 -20.14
C GLY A 334 -7.25 13.90 -20.26
N TYR A 335 -7.96 13.38 -19.25
CA TYR A 335 -9.42 13.46 -19.15
C TYR A 335 -9.92 14.90 -19.18
N SER A 336 -9.36 15.77 -18.34
CA SER A 336 -9.76 17.19 -18.26
C SER A 336 -9.50 17.95 -19.57
N ARG A 337 -8.47 17.57 -20.33
CA ARG A 337 -8.22 18.14 -21.67
C ARG A 337 -9.29 17.69 -22.67
N ALA A 338 -9.67 16.41 -22.66
CA ALA A 338 -10.72 15.88 -23.52
C ALA A 338 -12.07 16.54 -23.26
N GLN A 339 -12.39 16.85 -22.01
CA GLN A 339 -13.61 17.56 -21.58
C GLN A 339 -13.77 18.97 -22.20
N ARG A 340 -12.74 19.54 -22.79
CA ARG A 340 -12.80 20.83 -23.52
C ARG A 340 -13.29 20.69 -24.95
N LEU A 341 -13.46 19.46 -25.40
CA LEU A 341 -13.88 19.12 -26.75
C LEU A 341 -15.35 18.67 -26.75
N PRO A 342 -16.09 18.79 -27.87
CA PRO A 342 -17.49 18.34 -27.94
C PRO A 342 -17.61 16.84 -27.63
N HIS A 343 -18.65 16.45 -26.93
CA HIS A 343 -18.98 15.05 -26.60
C HIS A 343 -20.12 14.55 -27.48
#